data_8f3911712408d561488e72984bb301ef
#
_entry.id   8f3911712408d561488e72984bb301ef
#
_cell.length_a   1.000
_cell.length_b   1.000
_cell.length_c   1.000
_cell.angle_alpha   90.00
_cell.angle_beta   90.00
_cell.angle_gamma   90.00
#
_symmetry.space_group_name_H-M   'P 1'
#
loop_
_entity.id
_entity.type
_entity.pdbx_description
1 polymer ?
#
loop_
_entity_poly.entity_id
_entity_poly.type
_entity_poly.pdbx_seq_one_letter_code
_entity_poly.pdbx_strand_id
1 'polypeptide(L)'
;MFSKEESTSLRKEFWTCFGKSFPRKWVLYNTKIKGLSFKFVANRKNAMICLDIEHSDEMVNKILFDKISSLKTILKEDYVSEVIFDDSYRLENEKIIHRIYINHKDKFSIYNKNTWNSCYNFYVEVMPKFELFFLEYKDIINCI
;
A
#
# COMPACT_ATOMS: atom_id res chain seq x y z
N MET A 1 13.53 -18.32 -16.53
CA MET A 1 13.38 -16.85 -16.60
C MET A 1 12.23 -16.49 -17.53
N PHE A 2 11.44 -15.52 -17.13
CA PHE A 2 10.30 -15.07 -17.93
C PHE A 2 10.73 -13.95 -18.90
N SER A 3 10.20 -14.00 -20.11
CA SER A 3 10.34 -12.89 -21.05
C SER A 3 9.57 -11.67 -20.54
N LYS A 4 9.82 -10.50 -21.14
CA LYS A 4 9.11 -9.27 -20.80
C LYS A 4 7.61 -9.43 -21.03
N GLU A 5 7.22 -10.11 -22.12
CA GLU A 5 5.83 -10.35 -22.45
C GLU A 5 5.16 -11.30 -21.45
N GLU A 6 5.86 -12.36 -21.05
CA GLU A 6 5.37 -13.28 -20.03
C GLU A 6 5.22 -12.61 -18.68
N SER A 7 6.17 -11.75 -18.31
CA SER A 7 6.11 -10.99 -17.06
C SER A 7 4.89 -10.06 -17.04
N THR A 8 4.65 -9.36 -18.14
CA THR A 8 3.48 -8.46 -18.28
C THR A 8 2.18 -9.25 -18.20
N SER A 9 2.12 -10.41 -18.85
CA SER A 9 0.96 -11.27 -18.84
C SER A 9 0.66 -11.81 -17.43
N LEU A 10 1.69 -12.22 -16.69
CA LEU A 10 1.53 -12.70 -15.33
C LEU A 10 1.04 -11.61 -14.38
N ARG A 11 1.57 -10.40 -14.51
CA ARG A 11 1.12 -9.26 -13.70
C ARG A 11 -0.35 -8.96 -13.95
N LYS A 12 -0.75 -8.95 -15.21
CA LYS A 12 -2.15 -8.74 -15.60
C LYS A 12 -3.03 -9.83 -15.02
N GLU A 13 -2.60 -11.07 -15.12
CA GLU A 13 -3.34 -12.21 -14.58
C GLU A 13 -3.50 -12.11 -13.08
N PHE A 14 -2.43 -11.75 -12.36
CA PHE A 14 -2.44 -11.60 -10.90
C PHE A 14 -3.53 -10.61 -10.46
N TRP A 15 -3.52 -9.41 -11.05
CA TRP A 15 -4.48 -8.37 -10.66
C TRP A 15 -5.90 -8.67 -11.12
N THR A 16 -6.04 -9.31 -12.28
CA THR A 16 -7.36 -9.73 -12.79
C THR A 16 -7.97 -10.78 -11.86
N CYS A 17 -7.18 -11.77 -11.46
CA CYS A 17 -7.64 -12.80 -10.53
C CYS A 17 -8.01 -12.21 -9.18
N PHE A 18 -7.23 -11.25 -8.67
CA PHE A 18 -7.54 -10.59 -7.42
C PHE A 18 -8.88 -9.86 -7.50
N GLY A 19 -9.09 -9.08 -8.56
CA GLY A 19 -10.32 -8.32 -8.74
C GLY A 19 -11.55 -9.19 -8.88
N LYS A 20 -11.43 -10.35 -9.55
CA LYS A 20 -12.53 -11.27 -9.73
C LYS A 20 -12.86 -12.05 -8.46
N SER A 21 -11.82 -12.45 -7.71
CA SER A 21 -11.98 -13.24 -6.49
C SER A 21 -12.49 -12.42 -5.32
N PHE A 22 -12.17 -11.14 -5.31
CA PHE A 22 -12.52 -10.23 -4.22
C PHE A 22 -13.10 -8.94 -4.78
N PRO A 23 -14.34 -8.99 -5.33
CA PRO A 23 -14.96 -7.85 -6.02
C PRO A 23 -15.42 -6.78 -5.05
N ARG A 24 -14.48 -6.08 -4.44
CA ARG A 24 -14.71 -5.02 -3.48
C ARG A 24 -14.13 -3.72 -4.01
N LYS A 25 -14.80 -2.60 -3.72
CA LYS A 25 -14.31 -1.29 -4.07
C LYS A 25 -13.35 -0.80 -2.98
N TRP A 26 -12.07 -0.64 -3.34
CA TRP A 26 -11.03 -0.20 -2.43
C TRP A 26 -10.85 1.32 -2.51
N VAL A 27 -10.36 1.93 -1.43
CA VAL A 27 -10.12 3.39 -1.42
C VAL A 27 -9.06 3.79 -2.45
N LEU A 28 -7.91 3.17 -2.44
CA LEU A 28 -6.76 3.41 -3.33
C LEU A 28 -6.50 4.90 -3.56
N TYR A 29 -6.76 5.42 -4.76
CA TYR A 29 -6.51 6.83 -5.09
C TYR A 29 -7.65 7.77 -4.68
N ASN A 30 -8.74 7.23 -4.17
CA ASN A 30 -9.93 8.00 -3.80
C ASN A 30 -9.92 8.42 -2.34
N THR A 31 -8.77 8.92 -1.86
CA THR A 31 -8.64 9.40 -0.48
C THR A 31 -9.25 10.78 -0.28
N LYS A 32 -9.47 11.53 -1.37
CA LYS A 32 -9.88 12.94 -1.37
C LYS A 32 -8.82 13.87 -0.78
N ILE A 33 -7.61 13.38 -0.58
CA ILE A 33 -6.45 14.17 -0.18
C ILE A 33 -5.41 14.04 -1.27
N LYS A 34 -5.13 15.16 -1.93
CA LYS A 34 -4.18 15.19 -3.05
C LYS A 34 -2.79 14.76 -2.58
N GLY A 35 -2.18 13.85 -3.33
CA GLY A 35 -0.85 13.33 -3.04
C GLY A 35 -0.84 12.16 -2.07
N LEU A 36 -2.00 11.74 -1.56
CA LEU A 36 -2.13 10.62 -0.64
C LEU A 36 -2.93 9.49 -1.29
N SER A 37 -2.38 8.29 -1.33
CA SER A 37 -3.06 7.14 -1.94
C SER A 37 -2.67 5.84 -1.25
N PHE A 38 -3.60 4.88 -1.28
CA PHE A 38 -3.29 3.50 -0.90
C PHE A 38 -2.88 2.71 -2.12
N LYS A 39 -2.00 1.74 -1.94
CA LYS A 39 -1.56 0.85 -3.02
C LYS A 39 -1.41 -0.57 -2.53
N PHE A 40 -1.79 -1.51 -3.39
CA PHE A 40 -1.36 -2.90 -3.28
C PHE A 40 -0.10 -3.04 -4.11
N VAL A 41 0.95 -3.60 -3.53
CA VAL A 41 2.21 -3.82 -4.23
C VAL A 41 2.50 -5.31 -4.30
N ALA A 42 2.83 -5.79 -5.47
CA ALA A 42 3.24 -7.17 -5.70
C ALA A 42 4.39 -7.16 -6.70
N ASN A 43 5.55 -7.67 -6.29
CA ASN A 43 6.72 -7.69 -7.16
C ASN A 43 7.38 -9.06 -7.14
N ARG A 44 8.61 -9.14 -7.64
CA ARG A 44 9.31 -10.41 -7.80
C ARG A 44 9.66 -11.08 -6.49
N LYS A 45 9.83 -10.31 -5.42
CA LYS A 45 10.34 -10.83 -4.14
C LYS A 45 9.41 -10.64 -2.95
N ASN A 46 8.50 -9.68 -3.02
CA ASN A 46 7.62 -9.36 -1.90
C ASN A 46 6.31 -8.73 -2.33
N ALA A 47 5.41 -8.62 -1.36
CA ALA A 47 4.15 -7.91 -1.52
C ALA A 47 3.96 -7.00 -0.32
N MET A 48 3.26 -5.88 -0.53
CA MET A 48 3.04 -4.86 0.49
C MET A 48 1.68 -4.22 0.33
N ILE A 49 1.20 -3.66 1.42
CA ILE A 49 0.10 -2.69 1.43
C ILE A 49 0.71 -1.37 1.84
N CYS A 50 0.47 -0.33 1.05
CA CYS A 50 1.13 0.97 1.22
C CYS A 50 0.14 2.12 1.31
N LEU A 51 0.48 3.10 2.13
CA LEU A 51 -0.12 4.42 2.11
C LEU A 51 1.01 5.37 1.67
N ASP A 52 0.92 5.87 0.45
CA ASP A 52 1.98 6.65 -0.18
C ASP A 52 1.65 8.13 -0.17
N ILE A 53 2.66 8.94 0.13
CA ILE A 53 2.58 10.39 0.12
C ILE A 53 3.49 10.90 -1.00
N GLU A 54 2.87 11.43 -2.07
CA GLU A 54 3.55 11.83 -3.30
C GLU A 54 2.98 13.12 -3.89
N HIS A 55 2.85 14.15 -3.07
CA HIS A 55 2.41 15.46 -3.55
C HIS A 55 3.56 16.14 -4.30
N SER A 56 3.24 16.99 -5.28
CA SER A 56 4.25 17.75 -6.01
C SER A 56 4.98 18.79 -5.14
N ASP A 57 4.34 19.23 -4.06
CA ASP A 57 4.91 20.17 -3.11
C ASP A 57 5.50 19.39 -1.91
N GLU A 58 6.81 19.46 -1.74
CA GLU A 58 7.51 18.74 -0.66
C GLU A 58 7.05 19.18 0.73
N MET A 59 6.65 20.42 0.90
CA MET A 59 6.13 20.91 2.18
C MET A 59 4.84 20.16 2.55
N VAL A 60 3.96 19.92 1.57
CA VAL A 60 2.73 19.16 1.80
C VAL A 60 3.05 17.71 2.19
N ASN A 61 4.03 17.09 1.52
CA ASN A 61 4.47 15.73 1.84
C ASN A 61 4.91 15.62 3.29
N LYS A 62 5.72 16.57 3.74
CA LYS A 62 6.21 16.59 5.11
C LYS A 62 5.08 16.77 6.12
N ILE A 63 4.17 17.69 5.85
CA ILE A 63 3.03 17.95 6.74
C ILE A 63 2.15 16.70 6.85
N LEU A 64 1.83 16.05 5.73
CA LEU A 64 1.02 14.83 5.73
C LEU A 64 1.71 13.71 6.50
N PHE A 65 3.00 13.50 6.24
CA PHE A 65 3.75 12.45 6.92
C PHE A 65 3.82 12.70 8.43
N ASP A 66 4.08 13.93 8.84
CA ASP A 66 4.16 14.29 10.26
C ASP A 66 2.81 14.10 10.96
N LYS A 67 1.71 14.44 10.28
CA LYS A 67 0.36 14.26 10.85
C LYS A 67 0.03 12.78 11.04
N ILE A 68 0.30 11.96 10.03
CA ILE A 68 0.04 10.53 10.14
C ILE A 68 0.98 9.91 11.18
N SER A 69 2.23 10.36 11.24
CA SER A 69 3.19 9.89 12.25
C SER A 69 2.74 10.22 13.66
N SER A 70 2.05 11.34 13.86
CA SER A 70 1.50 11.70 15.17
C SER A 70 0.42 10.72 15.64
N LEU A 71 -0.17 9.98 14.71
CA LEU A 71 -1.18 8.95 14.97
C LEU A 71 -0.60 7.53 14.99
N LYS A 72 0.73 7.41 14.95
CA LYS A 72 1.42 6.12 14.83
C LYS A 72 1.05 5.14 15.93
N THR A 73 0.98 5.59 17.17
CA THR A 73 0.62 4.72 18.30
C THR A 73 -0.79 4.16 18.12
N ILE A 74 -1.74 5.01 17.75
CA ILE A 74 -3.13 4.60 17.49
C ILE A 74 -3.18 3.59 16.35
N LEU A 75 -2.48 3.87 15.25
CA LEU A 75 -2.45 2.99 14.10
C LEU A 75 -1.89 1.60 14.47
N LYS A 76 -0.79 1.57 15.20
CA LYS A 76 -0.14 0.32 15.59
C LYS A 76 -0.93 -0.47 16.62
N GLU A 77 -1.53 0.18 17.60
CA GLU A 77 -2.24 -0.51 18.68
C GLU A 77 -3.64 -0.95 18.29
N ASP A 78 -4.34 -0.12 17.51
CA ASP A 78 -5.77 -0.33 17.28
C ASP A 78 -6.11 -0.87 15.88
N TYR A 79 -5.19 -0.83 14.92
CA TYR A 79 -5.49 -1.19 13.53
C TYR A 79 -4.48 -2.17 12.92
N VAL A 80 -3.23 -1.78 12.77
CA VAL A 80 -2.20 -2.58 12.09
C VAL A 80 -0.89 -2.52 12.86
N SER A 81 -0.55 -3.58 13.56
CA SER A 81 0.59 -3.59 14.50
C SER A 81 1.96 -3.54 13.83
N GLU A 82 2.09 -4.04 12.61
CA GLU A 82 3.39 -4.20 11.95
C GLU A 82 3.67 -3.17 10.87
N VAL A 83 3.04 -2.01 10.97
CA VAL A 83 3.22 -0.92 10.02
C VAL A 83 4.59 -0.27 10.18
N ILE A 84 5.22 0.05 9.05
CA ILE A 84 6.53 0.71 8.98
C ILE A 84 6.35 2.10 8.41
N PHE A 85 6.95 3.10 9.07
CA PHE A 85 6.95 4.49 8.62
C PHE A 85 8.32 4.79 8.01
N ASP A 86 8.35 5.10 6.72
CA ASP A 86 9.59 5.41 5.99
C ASP A 86 9.46 6.77 5.30
N ASP A 87 10.24 7.74 5.75
CA ASP A 87 10.22 9.09 5.19
C ASP A 87 11.08 9.25 3.93
N SER A 88 11.76 8.19 3.50
CA SER A 88 12.70 8.23 2.38
C SER A 88 12.70 6.91 1.62
N TYR A 89 11.53 6.44 1.26
CA TYR A 89 11.41 5.17 0.53
C TYR A 89 11.75 5.37 -0.96
N ARG A 90 12.71 4.59 -1.44
CA ARG A 90 13.16 4.68 -2.84
C ARG A 90 12.37 3.71 -3.71
N LEU A 91 11.68 4.25 -4.71
CA LEU A 91 10.98 3.47 -5.72
C LEU A 91 11.97 2.93 -6.77
N GLU A 92 11.54 1.97 -7.57
CA GLU A 92 12.38 1.39 -8.63
C GLU A 92 12.85 2.44 -9.65
N ASN A 93 12.06 3.48 -9.90
CA ASN A 93 12.41 4.59 -10.80
C ASN A 93 13.32 5.64 -10.14
N GLU A 94 13.91 5.32 -8.99
CA GLU A 94 14.80 6.18 -8.20
C GLU A 94 14.10 7.35 -7.50
N LYS A 95 12.79 7.51 -7.68
CA LYS A 95 12.02 8.53 -6.96
C LYS A 95 11.94 8.18 -5.48
N ILE A 96 12.13 9.16 -4.61
CA ILE A 96 12.01 8.99 -3.17
C ILE A 96 10.67 9.56 -2.71
N ILE A 97 9.91 8.76 -1.97
CA ILE A 97 8.61 9.15 -1.44
C ILE A 97 8.54 8.89 0.06
N HIS A 98 7.49 9.39 0.70
CA HIS A 98 7.15 8.94 2.05
C HIS A 98 6.18 7.78 1.91
N ARG A 99 6.48 6.68 2.57
CA ARG A 99 5.64 5.48 2.50
C ARG A 99 5.40 4.92 3.89
N ILE A 100 4.14 4.63 4.17
CA ILE A 100 3.72 3.96 5.40
C ILE A 100 3.16 2.62 4.95
N TYR A 101 3.78 1.51 5.38
CA TYR A 101 3.46 0.24 4.73
C TYR A 101 3.57 -0.96 5.65
N ILE A 102 2.95 -2.06 5.22
CA ILE A 102 3.00 -3.35 5.87
C ILE A 102 3.49 -4.37 4.85
N ASN A 103 4.52 -5.15 5.23
CA ASN A 103 5.02 -6.24 4.41
C ASN A 103 4.18 -7.49 4.62
N HIS A 104 3.95 -8.23 3.52
CA HIS A 104 3.44 -9.59 3.60
C HIS A 104 4.53 -10.47 4.22
N LYS A 105 4.17 -11.28 5.22
CA LYS A 105 5.14 -12.08 5.98
C LYS A 105 5.64 -13.31 5.24
N ASP A 106 4.79 -13.90 4.40
CA ASP A 106 5.13 -15.12 3.70
C ASP A 106 5.95 -14.84 2.46
N LYS A 107 6.67 -15.84 1.98
CA LYS A 107 7.38 -15.74 0.73
C LYS A 107 6.39 -15.46 -0.40
N PHE A 108 6.72 -14.51 -1.24
CA PHE A 108 5.88 -14.13 -2.37
C PHE A 108 6.73 -13.81 -3.58
N SER A 109 6.23 -14.24 -4.73
CA SER A 109 6.70 -13.76 -6.03
C SER A 109 5.53 -13.72 -6.99
N ILE A 110 5.41 -12.62 -7.72
CA ILE A 110 4.38 -12.50 -8.75
C ILE A 110 4.58 -13.56 -9.86
N TYR A 111 5.78 -14.10 -9.97
CA TYR A 111 6.11 -15.14 -10.95
C TYR A 111 5.82 -16.56 -10.44
N ASN A 112 5.45 -16.71 -9.18
CA ASN A 112 5.10 -18.01 -8.61
C ASN A 112 3.65 -18.02 -8.15
N LYS A 113 2.78 -18.59 -8.97
CA LYS A 113 1.33 -18.62 -8.72
C LYS A 113 0.97 -19.32 -7.40
N ASN A 114 1.80 -20.22 -6.91
CA ASN A 114 1.56 -20.90 -5.65
C ASN A 114 1.60 -19.95 -4.45
N THR A 115 2.21 -18.76 -4.61
CA THR A 115 2.31 -17.76 -3.55
C THR A 115 1.18 -16.73 -3.62
N TRP A 116 0.36 -16.73 -4.66
CA TRP A 116 -0.65 -15.69 -4.90
C TRP A 116 -1.77 -15.71 -3.87
N ASN A 117 -2.27 -16.89 -3.55
CA ASN A 117 -3.43 -17.00 -2.66
C ASN A 117 -3.15 -16.45 -1.25
N SER A 118 -1.97 -16.73 -0.72
CA SER A 118 -1.52 -16.18 0.57
C SER A 118 -1.46 -14.66 0.53
N CYS A 119 -0.98 -14.10 -0.59
CA CYS A 119 -0.91 -12.66 -0.80
C CYS A 119 -2.31 -12.03 -0.86
N TYR A 120 -3.23 -12.65 -1.57
CA TYR A 120 -4.62 -12.17 -1.65
C TYR A 120 -5.26 -12.14 -0.26
N ASN A 121 -5.05 -13.18 0.53
CA ASN A 121 -5.57 -13.23 1.90
C ASN A 121 -4.99 -12.09 2.76
N PHE A 122 -3.70 -11.83 2.61
CA PHE A 122 -3.05 -10.69 3.27
C PHE A 122 -3.71 -9.36 2.87
N TYR A 123 -3.94 -9.16 1.58
CA TYR A 123 -4.55 -7.93 1.08
C TYR A 123 -5.95 -7.72 1.64
N VAL A 124 -6.80 -8.75 1.59
CA VAL A 124 -8.20 -8.59 2.01
C VAL A 124 -8.37 -8.57 3.52
N GLU A 125 -7.39 -9.05 4.26
CA GLU A 125 -7.41 -9.00 5.71
C GLU A 125 -6.88 -7.68 6.27
N VAL A 126 -5.80 -7.16 5.70
CA VAL A 126 -5.08 -6.00 6.26
C VAL A 126 -5.54 -4.67 5.68
N MET A 127 -5.77 -4.58 4.37
CA MET A 127 -6.16 -3.30 3.77
C MET A 127 -7.42 -2.70 4.40
N PRO A 128 -8.48 -3.46 4.70
CA PRO A 128 -9.66 -2.88 5.33
C PRO A 128 -9.36 -2.20 6.68
N LYS A 129 -8.44 -2.77 7.46
CA LYS A 129 -8.04 -2.18 8.75
C LYS A 129 -7.32 -0.85 8.54
N PHE A 130 -6.45 -0.80 7.56
CA PHE A 130 -5.71 0.41 7.22
C PHE A 130 -6.64 1.50 6.68
N GLU A 131 -7.57 1.11 5.82
CA GLU A 131 -8.59 2.03 5.31
C GLU A 131 -9.47 2.57 6.42
N LEU A 132 -9.86 1.73 7.37
CA LEU A 132 -10.69 2.14 8.50
C LEU A 132 -9.99 3.19 9.36
N PHE A 133 -8.71 2.98 9.65
CA PHE A 133 -7.88 3.99 10.33
C PHE A 133 -7.94 5.32 9.59
N PHE A 134 -7.70 5.29 8.29
CA PHE A 134 -7.70 6.50 7.48
C PHE A 134 -9.07 7.20 7.52
N LEU A 135 -10.14 6.45 7.36
CA LEU A 135 -11.49 7.02 7.33
C LEU A 135 -11.87 7.65 8.68
N GLU A 136 -11.47 7.05 9.79
CA GLU A 136 -11.75 7.58 11.12
C GLU A 136 -10.95 8.84 11.46
N TYR A 137 -9.69 8.93 10.96
CA TYR A 137 -8.81 10.06 11.26
C TYR A 137 -8.60 11.01 10.07
N LYS A 138 -9.38 10.85 9.02
CA LYS A 138 -9.24 11.62 7.80
C LYS A 138 -9.31 13.13 8.02
N ASP A 139 -10.20 13.59 8.86
CA ASP A 139 -10.37 15.03 9.12
C ASP A 139 -9.13 15.62 9.77
N ILE A 140 -8.49 14.89 10.67
CA ILE A 140 -7.25 15.30 11.30
C ILE A 140 -6.12 15.34 10.27
N ILE A 141 -6.01 14.30 9.45
CA ILE A 141 -4.98 14.19 8.41
C ILE A 141 -5.14 15.30 7.37
N ASN A 142 -6.38 15.60 6.98
CA ASN A 142 -6.68 16.59 5.95
C ASN A 142 -6.63 18.04 6.44
N CYS A 143 -6.42 18.27 7.71
CA CYS A 143 -6.38 19.61 8.30
C CYS A 143 -5.01 20.25 8.09
N ILE A 144 -4.74 20.73 6.87
CA ILE A 144 -3.46 21.35 6.50
C ILE A 144 -3.58 22.87 6.43
#